data_275f40f0443f791731392146274d7a27
#
_entry.id   275f40f0443f791731392146274d7a27
#
_cell.length_a   1.000
_cell.length_b   1.000
_cell.length_c   1.000
_cell.angle_alpha   90.00
_cell.angle_beta   90.00
_cell.angle_gamma   90.00
#
_symmetry.space_group_name_H-M   'P 1'
#
loop_
_entity.id
_entity.type
_entity.pdbx_description
1 polymer ?
#
loop_
_entity_poly.entity_id
_entity_poly.type
_entity_poly.pdbx_seq_one_letter_code
_entity_poly.pdbx_strand_id
1 'polypeptide(L)'
;MGIGNANYVYWTEAANVGAPFTLTPPVISGTLSVGDVLTTTNGTVSAAPAATFSYQWMKDATVIAGATANTYTLVTGNIGGMITCVVSATNTAGRINTASNSLGPVIA
;
A
#
# COMPACT_ATOMS: atom_id res chain seq x y z
N MET A 1 -23.39 -7.62 29.91
CA MET A 1 -22.92 -7.83 29.38
C MET A 1 -22.39 -7.50 29.43
N GLY A 2 -22.96 -7.37 30.15
CA GLY A 2 -22.54 -7.43 29.65
C GLY A 2 -22.12 -7.02 29.72
N ILE A 3 -21.94 -6.83 29.53
CA ILE A 3 -21.50 -6.76 29.13
C ILE A 3 -21.07 -6.46 29.12
N GLY A 4 -21.57 -6.28 29.43
CA GLY A 4 -21.14 -6.33 28.86
C GLY A 4 -20.76 -6.00 28.78
N ASN A 5 -20.68 -5.87 29.03
CA ASN A 5 -20.26 -5.87 28.53
C ASN A 5 -19.77 -5.53 28.25
N ALA A 6 -20.15 -5.30 27.71
CA ALA A 6 -19.67 -5.45 27.03
C ALA A 6 -19.21 -5.20 26.84
N ASN A 7 -19.19 -5.09 27.00
CA ASN A 7 -18.65 -5.20 26.35
C ASN A 7 -18.19 -5.20 26.02
N TYR A 8 -18.34 -5.31 25.85
CA TYR A 8 -17.87 -5.70 25.14
C TYR A 8 -17.59 -5.82 24.44
N VAL A 9 -18.19 -5.78 24.42
CA VAL A 9 -17.80 -6.18 23.45
C VAL A 9 -17.56 -6.09 23.12
N TYR A 10 -17.82 -6.23 22.92
CA TYR A 10 -17.42 -6.54 22.22
C TYR A 10 -17.18 -6.59 21.63
N TRP A 11 -17.60 -6.70 21.45
CA TRP A 11 -17.37 -7.04 20.57
C TRP A 11 -17.52 -7.34 19.81
N THR A 12 -17.94 -7.56 19.57
CA THR A 12 -18.06 -7.87 18.70
C THR A 12 -18.39 -7.67 17.98
N GLU A 13 -18.91 -8.00 17.65
CA GLU A 13 -19.06 -7.68 16.81
C GLU A 13 -18.67 -7.11 16.26
N ALA A 14 -18.88 -6.87 16.48
CA ALA A 14 -18.41 -5.94 15.55
C ALA A 14 -17.23 -6.29 14.94
N ALA A 15 -16.90 -7.07 15.31
CA ALA A 15 -15.69 -7.65 14.86
C ALA A 15 -15.69 -8.02 13.39
N ASN A 16 -16.84 -8.19 12.79
CA ASN A 16 -16.91 -8.63 11.42
C ASN A 16 -16.93 -7.50 10.41
N VAL A 17 -16.93 -6.28 10.88
CA VAL A 17 -16.86 -5.13 10.00
C VAL A 17 -15.73 -4.26 10.48
N GLY A 18 -14.65 -4.31 9.76
CA GLY A 18 -13.49 -3.54 10.12
C GLY A 18 -12.88 -2.87 8.92
N ALA A 19 -12.64 -1.56 9.03
CA ALA A 19 -11.86 -0.86 8.03
C ALA A 19 -10.48 -1.51 7.93
N PRO A 20 -9.87 -1.51 6.75
CA PRO A 20 -8.53 -2.07 6.59
C PRO A 20 -7.54 -1.39 7.51
N PHE A 21 -6.63 -2.20 8.08
CA PHE A 21 -5.50 -1.60 8.73
C PHE A 21 -4.24 -2.42 8.45
N THR A 22 -3.11 -1.74 8.29
CA THR A 22 -1.86 -2.36 7.85
C THR A 22 -1.16 -3.03 9.02
N LEU A 23 -0.86 -4.32 8.89
CA LEU A 23 -0.07 -5.08 9.85
C LEU A 23 1.41 -5.01 9.50
N THR A 24 1.75 -5.20 8.22
CA THR A 24 3.11 -4.95 7.73
C THR A 24 3.02 -4.08 6.48
N PRO A 25 3.96 -3.13 6.28
CA PRO A 25 3.90 -2.25 5.14
C PRO A 25 4.21 -2.97 3.83
N PRO A 26 3.79 -2.42 2.69
CA PRO A 26 4.21 -2.94 1.40
C PRO A 26 5.71 -2.74 1.21
N VAL A 27 6.31 -3.61 0.39
CA VAL A 27 7.74 -3.55 0.08
C VAL A 27 7.90 -3.52 -1.43
N ILE A 28 8.68 -2.56 -1.93
CA ILE A 28 9.06 -2.54 -3.33
C ILE A 28 10.45 -3.14 -3.50
N SER A 29 10.68 -3.79 -4.63
CA SER A 29 11.94 -4.44 -4.93
C SER A 29 12.21 -4.40 -6.44
N GLY A 30 13.46 -4.59 -6.80
CA GLY A 30 13.91 -4.59 -8.19
C GLY A 30 15.22 -3.83 -8.33
N THR A 31 15.76 -3.80 -9.54
CA THR A 31 16.97 -3.05 -9.85
C THR A 31 16.62 -1.66 -10.35
N LEU A 32 17.56 -0.73 -10.31
CA LEU A 32 17.29 0.70 -10.39
C LEU A 32 17.83 1.37 -11.65
N SER A 33 17.95 0.63 -12.74
CA SER A 33 18.31 1.21 -14.04
C SER A 33 17.07 1.46 -14.88
N VAL A 34 17.17 2.45 -15.76
CA VAL A 34 16.09 2.70 -16.74
C VAL A 34 15.81 1.42 -17.52
N GLY A 35 14.54 1.08 -17.63
CA GLY A 35 14.08 -0.15 -18.28
C GLY A 35 13.82 -1.30 -17.31
N ASP A 36 14.34 -1.22 -16.09
CA ASP A 36 14.08 -2.25 -15.08
C ASP A 36 12.67 -2.10 -14.53
N VAL A 37 12.11 -3.22 -14.06
CA VAL A 37 10.77 -3.28 -13.50
C VAL A 37 10.86 -3.39 -11.98
N LEU A 38 10.22 -2.48 -11.29
CA LEU A 38 10.00 -2.57 -9.84
C LEU A 38 8.66 -3.21 -9.58
N THR A 39 8.59 -3.97 -8.49
CA THR A 39 7.37 -4.67 -8.06
C THR A 39 7.08 -4.31 -6.62
N THR A 40 5.82 -4.11 -6.28
CA THR A 40 5.40 -3.92 -4.90
C THR A 40 4.62 -5.12 -4.39
N THR A 41 4.80 -5.43 -3.09
CA THR A 41 3.87 -6.30 -2.37
C THR A 41 2.73 -5.46 -1.83
N ASN A 42 1.64 -6.12 -1.43
CA ASN A 42 0.54 -5.42 -0.76
C ASN A 42 0.81 -5.19 0.74
N GLY A 43 1.88 -5.80 1.26
CA GLY A 43 2.02 -5.91 2.69
C GLY A 43 0.97 -6.88 3.24
N THR A 44 0.74 -6.83 4.54
CA THR A 44 -0.37 -7.57 5.17
C THR A 44 -1.35 -6.59 5.77
N VAL A 45 -2.63 -6.87 5.55
CA VAL A 45 -3.71 -5.97 5.94
C VAL A 45 -4.78 -6.80 6.63
N SER A 46 -5.26 -6.30 7.76
CA SER A 46 -6.44 -6.85 8.41
C SER A 46 -7.67 -6.07 7.93
N ALA A 47 -8.66 -6.76 7.41
CA ALA A 47 -9.88 -6.13 6.90
C ALA A 47 -11.03 -7.12 6.89
N ALA A 48 -12.21 -6.65 7.25
CA ALA A 48 -13.44 -7.43 7.19
C ALA A 48 -14.58 -6.55 6.68
N PRO A 49 -15.13 -6.82 5.51
CA PRO A 49 -14.73 -7.85 4.54
C PRO A 49 -13.36 -7.59 3.91
N ALA A 50 -12.89 -8.56 3.14
CA ALA A 50 -11.58 -8.47 2.51
C ALA A 50 -11.43 -7.20 1.68
N ALA A 51 -10.24 -6.59 1.73
CA ALA A 51 -9.96 -5.36 1.03
C ALA A 51 -9.57 -5.61 -0.43
N THR A 52 -9.84 -4.61 -1.26
CA THR A 52 -9.26 -4.52 -2.60
C THR A 52 -8.10 -3.55 -2.55
N PHE A 53 -7.13 -3.75 -3.43
CA PHE A 53 -5.90 -2.98 -3.42
C PHE A 53 -5.77 -2.14 -4.68
N SER A 54 -5.21 -0.94 -4.51
CA SER A 54 -4.82 -0.08 -5.61
C SER A 54 -3.46 0.53 -5.31
N TYR A 55 -2.80 1.05 -6.33
CA TYR A 55 -1.39 1.44 -6.26
C TYR A 55 -1.19 2.80 -6.89
N GLN A 56 -0.21 3.54 -6.36
CA GLN A 56 0.25 4.77 -6.98
C GLN A 56 1.76 4.89 -6.77
N TRP A 57 2.52 4.80 -7.85
CA TRP A 57 3.96 4.99 -7.81
C TRP A 57 4.30 6.47 -7.77
N MET A 58 5.37 6.79 -7.06
CA MET A 58 5.78 8.17 -6.83
C MET A 58 7.29 8.31 -6.99
N LYS A 59 7.72 9.49 -7.44
CA LYS A 59 9.12 9.88 -7.50
C LYS A 59 9.30 11.12 -6.62
N ASP A 60 10.23 11.04 -5.64
CA ASP A 60 10.52 12.15 -4.73
C ASP A 60 9.24 12.74 -4.12
N ALA A 61 8.33 11.88 -3.69
CA ALA A 61 7.03 12.25 -3.12
C ALA A 61 6.07 12.92 -4.11
N THR A 62 6.35 12.86 -5.40
CA THR A 62 5.46 13.37 -6.45
C THR A 62 4.83 12.21 -7.21
N VAL A 63 3.53 12.28 -7.39
CA VAL A 63 2.77 11.25 -8.10
C VAL A 63 3.28 11.11 -9.55
N ILE A 64 3.49 9.86 -9.98
CA ILE A 64 3.80 9.55 -11.38
C ILE A 64 2.48 9.24 -12.06
N ALA A 65 2.04 10.11 -12.98
CA ALA A 65 0.75 9.97 -13.64
C ALA A 65 0.65 8.62 -14.37
N GLY A 66 -0.45 7.92 -14.17
CA GLY A 66 -0.71 6.64 -14.84
C GLY A 66 -0.01 5.42 -14.23
N ALA A 67 0.86 5.60 -13.24
CA ALA A 67 1.59 4.51 -12.59
C ALA A 67 0.75 3.92 -11.47
N THR A 68 -0.22 3.07 -11.83
CA THR A 68 -1.24 2.54 -10.90
C THR A 68 -1.31 1.02 -10.89
N ALA A 69 -0.31 0.35 -11.44
CA ALA A 69 -0.21 -1.12 -11.39
C ALA A 69 0.70 -1.54 -10.24
N ASN A 70 0.71 -2.83 -9.91
CA ASN A 70 1.61 -3.34 -8.87
C ASN A 70 3.06 -3.48 -9.36
N THR A 71 3.33 -3.12 -10.59
CA THR A 71 4.67 -3.03 -11.16
C THR A 71 4.85 -1.67 -11.82
N TYR A 72 6.10 -1.22 -11.90
CA TYR A 72 6.42 0.03 -12.56
C TYR A 72 7.76 -0.12 -13.30
N THR A 73 7.79 0.24 -14.57
CA THR A 73 9.01 0.21 -15.37
C THR A 73 9.68 1.58 -15.32
N LEU A 74 10.94 1.60 -14.90
CA LEU A 74 11.70 2.84 -14.75
C LEU A 74 11.96 3.47 -16.12
N VAL A 75 11.79 4.79 -16.17
CA VAL A 75 12.00 5.59 -17.41
C VAL A 75 13.05 6.66 -17.13
N THR A 76 13.52 7.32 -18.20
CA THR A 76 14.59 8.32 -18.09
C THR A 76 14.25 9.46 -17.14
N GLY A 77 12.97 9.84 -17.06
CA GLY A 77 12.53 10.89 -16.13
C GLY A 77 12.68 10.53 -14.68
N ASN A 78 12.93 9.26 -14.35
CA ASN A 78 13.11 8.80 -12.96
C ASN A 78 14.55 8.91 -12.47
N ILE A 79 15.51 9.13 -13.38
CA ILE A 79 16.93 9.16 -13.01
C ILE A 79 17.19 10.20 -11.93
N GLY A 80 17.92 9.77 -10.89
CA GLY A 80 18.26 10.62 -9.75
C GLY A 80 17.20 10.69 -8.68
N GLY A 81 16.02 10.10 -8.92
CA GLY A 81 14.91 10.15 -7.96
C GLY A 81 14.80 8.92 -7.08
N MET A 82 14.11 9.08 -5.97
CA MET A 82 13.74 8.00 -5.07
C MET A 82 12.32 7.56 -5.40
N ILE A 83 12.14 6.25 -5.54
CA ILE A 83 10.85 5.67 -5.93
C ILE A 83 10.16 5.05 -4.71
N THR A 84 8.90 5.33 -4.58
CA THR A 84 8.03 4.71 -3.57
C THR A 84 6.72 4.30 -4.23
N CYS A 85 6.00 3.38 -3.59
CA CYS A 85 4.65 3.02 -4.01
C CYS A 85 3.71 3.17 -2.81
N VAL A 86 2.62 3.88 -2.99
CA VAL A 86 1.56 3.95 -2.00
C VAL A 86 0.54 2.88 -2.37
N VAL A 87 0.29 1.97 -1.45
CA VAL A 87 -0.71 0.91 -1.61
C VAL A 87 -1.93 1.29 -0.79
N SER A 88 -3.09 1.29 -1.43
CA SER A 88 -4.36 1.59 -0.77
C SER A 88 -5.16 0.31 -0.65
N ALA A 89 -5.66 0.04 0.54
CA ALA A 89 -6.56 -1.08 0.82
C ALA A 89 -7.93 -0.52 1.17
N THR A 90 -8.95 -0.99 0.48
CA THR A 90 -10.30 -0.43 0.61
C THR A 90 -11.31 -1.56 0.76
N ASN A 91 -12.24 -1.40 1.68
CA ASN A 91 -13.44 -2.22 1.78
C ASN A 91 -14.65 -1.33 2.05
N THR A 92 -15.80 -1.93 2.32
CA THR A 92 -17.04 -1.16 2.57
C THR A 92 -16.99 -0.35 3.86
N ALA A 93 -16.08 -0.69 4.77
CA ALA A 93 -15.95 0.01 6.06
C ALA A 93 -14.95 1.16 6.00
N GLY A 94 -14.07 1.20 5.00
CA GLY A 94 -13.11 2.30 4.91
C GLY A 94 -11.91 2.01 4.01
N ARG A 95 -10.89 2.81 4.15
CA ARG A 95 -9.69 2.78 3.31
C ARG A 95 -8.47 3.16 4.11
N ILE A 96 -7.35 2.51 3.82
CA ILE A 96 -6.04 2.91 4.36
C ILE A 96 -5.03 3.01 3.23
N ASN A 97 -4.15 4.01 3.31
CA ASN A 97 -3.05 4.22 2.37
C ASN A 97 -1.75 4.01 3.14
N THR A 98 -0.86 3.18 2.60
CA THR A 98 0.42 2.91 3.25
C THR A 98 1.53 3.01 2.22
N ALA A 99 2.55 3.80 2.53
CA ALA A 99 3.71 3.94 1.66
C ALA A 99 4.68 2.77 1.86
N SER A 100 5.29 2.34 0.77
CA SER A 100 6.36 1.35 0.80
C SER A 100 7.68 1.97 1.26
N ASN A 101 8.71 1.14 1.36
CA ASN A 101 10.10 1.62 1.43
C ASN A 101 10.45 2.42 0.18
N SER A 102 11.51 3.21 0.26
CA SER A 102 12.04 3.96 -0.88
C SER A 102 13.21 3.22 -1.50
N LEU A 103 13.30 3.22 -2.82
CA LEU A 103 14.45 2.70 -3.56
C LEU A 103 14.98 3.79 -4.48
N GLY A 104 16.28 3.91 -4.57
CA GLY A 104 16.93 4.90 -5.42
C GLY A 104 18.33 5.24 -4.94
N PRO A 105 18.99 6.19 -5.61
CA PRO A 105 18.50 6.88 -6.80
C PRO A 105 18.50 5.98 -8.02
N VAL A 106 17.59 6.28 -8.95
CA VAL A 106 17.53 5.56 -10.23
C VAL A 106 18.70 5.99 -11.10
N ILE A 107 19.30 5.04 -11.78
CA ILE A 107 20.43 5.27 -12.69
C ILE A 107 20.03 4.97 -14.14
N ALA A 108 20.86 5.46 -15.05
CA ALA A 108 20.61 5.26 -16.49
C ALA A 108 20.81 3.80 -16.90
#